data_d67985c201182d4f0addfcbaee46b983
#
_entry.id   d67985c201182d4f0addfcbaee46b983
#
_cell.length_a   1.000
_cell.length_b   1.000
_cell.length_c   1.000
_cell.angle_alpha   90.00
_cell.angle_beta   90.00
_cell.angle_gamma   90.00
#
_symmetry.space_group_name_H-M   'P 1'
#
loop_
_entity.id
_entity.type
_entity.pdbx_description
1 polymer ?
#
loop_
_entity_poly.entity_id
_entity_poly.type
_entity_poly.pdbx_seq_one_letter_code
_entity_poly.pdbx_strand_id
1 'polypeptide(L)'
;MNNVFGERHPYLVTREVQAEDKHVHNMTENDQGLLCAQIRTTWRKRFHVSPFNSRTGSYSMLAKDPLGPGMRGFRGLDISITLSSSKDQPKLLTNLFSEGEAIDPYKISISGRVRFASSWLGSLLAILPRFMMESTILFFKPSLHFWYRPEPYKESIGRSANWIEKILEQVFREYLKHLVQRSTAPVTILYTPGGVAEASEQTFISPSTCGPGESICEIKIKVLTPIFYSRFVYYAHDSEAIFCEVAESCTLWTDKPEQLTKVFLKKGSPPIHASNLLDYMHFQLLKNLRRRPDKIERPLTSTNGHSSSVKGVDIREFRISSMDAFVLEQGDAELKNGYLRSVIRLFVADRIAMSSVSLLGIMELIARVGVSWVLALLITQTIMSFS
;
A
#
# COMPACT_ATOMS: atom_id res chain seq x y z
N MET A 1 3.96 -15.31 -2.43
CA MET A 1 4.71 -14.44 -1.51
C MET A 1 3.98 -13.12 -1.35
N ASN A 2 4.00 -12.54 -0.16
CA ASN A 2 3.42 -11.22 0.14
C ASN A 2 4.54 -10.29 0.59
N ASN A 3 4.35 -8.99 0.38
CA ASN A 3 5.26 -7.97 0.92
C ASN A 3 4.54 -7.03 1.91
N VAL A 4 5.31 -6.14 2.53
CA VAL A 4 4.79 -5.13 3.47
C VAL A 4 3.86 -4.11 2.81
N PHE A 5 3.87 -4.01 1.47
CA PHE A 5 3.01 -3.12 0.70
C PHE A 5 1.66 -3.75 0.34
N GLY A 6 1.39 -4.98 0.79
CA GLY A 6 0.16 -5.72 0.48
C GLY A 6 0.11 -6.33 -0.93
N GLU A 7 1.21 -6.29 -1.67
CA GLU A 7 1.32 -6.92 -2.98
C GLU A 7 1.55 -8.42 -2.82
N ARG A 8 1.14 -9.19 -3.83
CA ARG A 8 1.25 -10.64 -3.85
C ARG A 8 1.85 -11.10 -5.17
N HIS A 9 2.74 -12.09 -5.10
CA HIS A 9 3.28 -12.74 -6.29
C HIS A 9 3.24 -14.26 -6.08
N PRO A 10 2.40 -14.99 -6.85
CA PRO A 10 2.38 -16.45 -6.82
C PRO A 10 3.58 -16.98 -7.58
N TYR A 11 4.31 -17.90 -6.98
CA TYR A 11 5.30 -18.74 -7.69
C TYR A 11 4.69 -20.13 -7.81
N LEU A 12 4.46 -20.55 -9.04
CA LEU A 12 4.10 -21.94 -9.33
C LEU A 12 5.42 -22.69 -9.61
N VAL A 13 5.73 -23.60 -8.74
CA VAL A 13 6.91 -24.45 -8.85
C VAL A 13 6.45 -25.83 -9.24
N THR A 14 6.73 -26.24 -10.46
CA THR A 14 6.44 -27.58 -10.97
C THR A 14 7.71 -28.42 -10.90
N ARG A 15 7.57 -29.70 -10.55
CA ARG A 15 8.64 -30.65 -10.73
C ARG A 15 8.72 -30.96 -12.22
N GLU A 16 9.74 -30.47 -12.90
CA GLU A 16 10.12 -31.03 -14.19
C GLU A 16 10.69 -32.41 -13.92
N VAL A 17 9.98 -33.45 -14.31
CA VAL A 17 10.50 -34.80 -14.38
C VAL A 17 11.40 -34.83 -15.60
N GLN A 18 12.67 -34.44 -15.40
CA GLN A 18 13.69 -34.68 -16.40
C GLN A 18 13.83 -36.20 -16.53
N ALA A 19 13.49 -36.73 -17.70
CA ALA A 19 13.59 -38.14 -18.02
C ALA A 19 15.03 -38.69 -17.97
N GLU A 20 16.01 -37.86 -17.65
CA GLU A 20 17.44 -38.16 -17.62
C GLU A 20 18.07 -38.26 -16.21
N ASP A 21 17.34 -38.04 -15.13
CA ASP A 21 17.90 -38.21 -13.78
C ASP A 21 18.03 -39.68 -13.41
N LYS A 22 18.87 -40.41 -14.20
CA LYS A 22 19.48 -41.71 -13.77
C LYS A 22 20.49 -41.59 -12.63
N HIS A 23 20.74 -40.39 -12.11
CA HIS A 23 21.58 -40.13 -10.95
C HIS A 23 20.80 -39.70 -9.72
N VAL A 24 19.74 -40.42 -9.35
CA VAL A 24 19.22 -40.40 -7.99
C VAL A 24 20.16 -41.18 -7.07
N HIS A 25 21.41 -40.76 -7.00
CA HIS A 25 22.34 -41.20 -5.99
C HIS A 25 22.36 -40.18 -4.85
N ASN A 26 21.37 -40.22 -4.02
CA ASN A 26 21.42 -39.90 -2.57
C ASN A 26 20.03 -40.23 -1.99
N MET A 27 19.64 -41.48 -2.15
CA MET A 27 18.57 -42.08 -1.36
C MET A 27 19.19 -42.49 -0.04
N THR A 28 18.94 -41.75 1.01
CA THR A 28 19.17 -42.22 2.36
C THR A 28 18.08 -43.26 2.65
N GLU A 29 18.42 -44.55 2.56
CA GLU A 29 17.59 -45.62 3.08
C GLU A 29 17.52 -45.44 4.61
N ASN A 30 16.39 -44.87 5.08
CA ASN A 30 16.04 -45.03 6.48
C ASN A 30 15.35 -46.38 6.65
N ASP A 31 15.65 -47.05 7.73
CA ASP A 31 15.37 -48.41 8.19
C ASP A 31 13.99 -49.06 7.94
N GLN A 32 13.14 -48.51 7.09
CA GLN A 32 11.83 -49.06 6.73
C GLN A 32 11.50 -49.07 5.24
N GLY A 33 12.46 -48.93 4.34
CA GLY A 33 12.25 -49.16 2.89
C GLY A 33 11.30 -48.21 2.17
N LEU A 34 10.96 -47.05 2.75
CA LEU A 34 10.05 -46.05 2.14
C LEU A 34 10.89 -44.87 1.67
N LEU A 35 11.03 -44.78 0.36
CA LEU A 35 11.67 -43.69 -0.36
C LEU A 35 10.96 -42.38 -0.09
N CYS A 36 11.61 -41.45 0.59
CA CYS A 36 11.09 -40.08 0.75
C CYS A 36 11.55 -39.25 -0.45
N ALA A 37 10.64 -38.87 -1.32
CA ALA A 37 10.96 -38.02 -2.45
C ALA A 37 11.34 -36.62 -1.97
N GLN A 38 12.52 -36.15 -2.34
CA GLN A 38 12.94 -34.78 -2.13
C GLN A 38 12.69 -33.97 -3.40
N ILE A 39 12.09 -32.82 -3.22
CA ILE A 39 11.85 -31.85 -4.29
C ILE A 39 12.88 -30.75 -4.13
N ARG A 40 13.80 -30.64 -5.07
CA ARG A 40 14.77 -29.55 -5.15
C ARG A 40 14.43 -28.71 -6.38
N THR A 41 14.30 -27.40 -6.18
CA THR A 41 14.01 -26.49 -7.26
C THR A 41 14.60 -25.10 -6.99
N THR A 42 14.96 -24.42 -8.06
CA THR A 42 15.53 -23.07 -7.99
C THR A 42 14.80 -22.17 -9.00
N TRP A 43 14.40 -20.96 -8.56
CA TRP A 43 13.77 -20.00 -9.45
C TRP A 43 14.26 -18.59 -9.20
N ARG A 44 14.15 -17.74 -10.21
CA ARG A 44 14.56 -16.33 -10.12
C ARG A 44 13.62 -15.55 -9.21
N LYS A 45 14.22 -14.71 -8.37
CA LYS A 45 13.47 -13.74 -7.57
C LYS A 45 12.98 -12.62 -8.51
N ARG A 46 11.66 -12.46 -8.61
CA ARG A 46 11.00 -11.42 -9.42
C ARG A 46 10.17 -10.44 -8.59
N PHE A 47 10.09 -10.67 -7.29
CA PHE A 47 9.21 -9.93 -6.41
C PHE A 47 9.99 -9.22 -5.30
N HIS A 48 9.63 -7.96 -5.03
CA HIS A 48 10.24 -7.18 -3.96
C HIS A 48 9.53 -7.47 -2.63
N VAL A 49 10.14 -8.30 -1.81
CA VAL A 49 9.54 -8.77 -0.55
C VAL A 49 9.77 -7.79 0.60
N SER A 50 10.96 -7.20 0.67
CA SER A 50 11.38 -6.39 1.81
C SER A 50 12.31 -5.26 1.36
N PRO A 51 12.23 -4.07 1.98
CA PRO A 51 13.14 -2.96 1.71
C PRO A 51 14.61 -3.27 2.07
N PHE A 52 14.87 -4.32 2.86
CA PHE A 52 16.23 -4.75 3.23
C PHE A 52 16.85 -5.72 2.22
N ASN A 53 16.11 -6.12 1.19
CA ASN A 53 16.57 -7.08 0.18
C ASN A 53 16.34 -6.59 -1.24
N SER A 54 17.37 -6.67 -2.08
CA SER A 54 17.26 -6.38 -3.50
C SER A 54 16.17 -7.23 -4.16
N ARG A 55 15.54 -6.72 -5.22
CA ARG A 55 14.61 -7.47 -6.08
C ARG A 55 15.30 -8.59 -6.85
N THR A 56 16.60 -8.48 -7.10
CA THR A 56 17.39 -9.45 -7.86
C THR A 56 17.92 -10.56 -6.95
N GLY A 57 18.05 -11.75 -7.52
CA GLY A 57 18.54 -12.93 -6.84
C GLY A 57 17.76 -14.18 -7.24
N SER A 58 17.95 -15.25 -6.48
CA SER A 58 17.30 -16.54 -6.70
C SER A 58 16.80 -17.12 -5.38
N TYR A 59 15.73 -17.92 -5.47
CA TYR A 59 15.27 -18.79 -4.40
C TYR A 59 15.63 -20.22 -4.75
N SER A 60 16.15 -20.95 -3.79
CA SER A 60 16.34 -22.40 -3.85
C SER A 60 15.50 -23.04 -2.76
N MET A 61 14.69 -24.02 -3.11
CA MET A 61 13.85 -24.75 -2.17
C MET A 61 14.25 -26.21 -2.15
N LEU A 62 14.35 -26.75 -0.95
CA LEU A 62 14.45 -28.17 -0.70
C LEU A 62 13.25 -28.55 0.17
N ALA A 63 12.39 -29.41 -0.33
CA ALA A 63 11.21 -29.87 0.39
C ALA A 63 11.15 -31.40 0.39
N LYS A 64 10.81 -31.99 1.53
CA LYS A 64 10.45 -33.40 1.61
C LYS A 64 8.96 -33.54 1.32
N ASP A 65 8.60 -34.55 0.52
CA ASP A 65 7.21 -34.83 0.24
C ASP A 65 6.52 -35.34 1.53
N PRO A 66 5.55 -34.60 2.10
CA PRO A 66 4.90 -35.02 3.35
C PRO A 66 3.96 -36.19 3.16
N LEU A 67 3.57 -36.51 1.92
CA LEU A 67 2.61 -37.56 1.62
C LEU A 67 3.28 -38.86 1.15
N GLY A 68 4.45 -38.79 0.55
CA GLY A 68 5.25 -39.92 0.09
C GLY A 68 4.51 -40.94 -0.79
N PRO A 69 5.22 -41.78 -1.53
CA PRO A 69 4.59 -42.86 -2.29
C PRO A 69 4.07 -43.95 -1.33
N GLY A 70 2.77 -43.96 -1.11
CA GLY A 70 2.11 -44.96 -0.27
C GLY A 70 1.14 -44.41 0.78
N MET A 71 1.04 -43.12 0.95
CA MET A 71 0.03 -42.38 1.79
C MET A 71 -0.27 -43.00 3.18
N ARG A 72 0.61 -43.80 3.73
CA ARG A 72 0.42 -44.41 5.06
C ARG A 72 1.04 -43.55 6.16
N GLY A 73 0.42 -42.39 6.39
CA GLY A 73 0.74 -41.50 7.49
C GLY A 73 1.44 -40.21 7.04
N PHE A 74 1.01 -39.10 7.65
CA PHE A 74 1.65 -37.79 7.49
C PHE A 74 2.99 -37.78 8.22
N ARG A 75 4.09 -37.56 7.52
CA ARG A 75 5.46 -37.52 8.08
C ARG A 75 5.88 -36.11 8.55
N GLY A 76 5.00 -35.17 8.48
CA GLY A 76 5.31 -33.77 8.77
C GLY A 76 5.84 -33.00 7.56
N LEU A 77 5.94 -31.70 7.74
CA LEU A 77 6.54 -30.78 6.76
C LEU A 77 8.02 -30.62 7.07
N ASP A 78 8.86 -30.61 6.04
CA ASP A 78 10.27 -30.24 6.14
C ASP A 78 10.65 -29.50 4.85
N ILE A 79 10.66 -28.19 4.92
CA ILE A 79 10.88 -27.28 3.79
C ILE A 79 11.96 -26.28 4.15
N SER A 80 13.04 -26.25 3.37
CA SER A 80 14.10 -25.28 3.45
C SER A 80 14.08 -24.37 2.25
N ILE A 81 14.05 -23.04 2.45
CA ILE A 81 14.11 -22.06 1.39
C ILE A 81 15.32 -21.16 1.63
N THR A 82 16.20 -21.10 0.65
CA THR A 82 17.38 -20.23 0.65
C THR A 82 17.17 -19.09 -0.35
N LEU A 83 17.33 -17.86 0.11
CA LEU A 83 17.42 -16.69 -0.75
C LEU A 83 18.88 -16.37 -1.01
N SER A 84 19.28 -16.40 -2.25
CA SER A 84 20.62 -16.00 -2.71
C SER A 84 20.61 -14.64 -3.42
N SER A 85 21.73 -13.93 -3.32
CA SER A 85 21.96 -12.71 -4.05
C SER A 85 22.14 -12.97 -5.56
N SER A 86 22.24 -11.91 -6.36
CA SER A 86 22.63 -12.03 -7.79
C SER A 86 24.05 -12.59 -8.00
N LYS A 87 24.84 -12.68 -6.94
CA LYS A 87 26.19 -13.28 -6.93
C LYS A 87 26.19 -14.67 -6.27
N ASP A 88 25.03 -15.33 -6.19
CA ASP A 88 24.81 -16.64 -5.57
C ASP A 88 25.25 -16.78 -4.10
N GLN A 89 25.46 -15.67 -3.41
CA GLN A 89 25.72 -15.70 -1.98
C GLN A 89 24.41 -15.82 -1.20
N PRO A 90 24.30 -16.79 -0.26
CA PRO A 90 23.11 -16.96 0.56
C PRO A 90 22.93 -15.75 1.48
N LYS A 91 21.72 -15.15 1.46
CA LYS A 91 21.36 -14.00 2.30
C LYS A 91 20.39 -14.36 3.41
N LEU A 92 19.52 -15.31 3.16
CA LEU A 92 18.49 -15.72 4.10
C LEU A 92 18.23 -17.21 3.91
N LEU A 93 18.21 -17.94 5.01
CA LEU A 93 17.79 -19.33 5.09
C LEU A 93 16.54 -19.39 5.96
N THR A 94 15.49 -20.00 5.44
CA THR A 94 14.23 -20.20 6.17
C THR A 94 13.91 -21.69 6.20
N ASN A 95 13.73 -22.24 7.40
CA ASN A 95 13.32 -23.62 7.58
C ASN A 95 11.91 -23.65 8.17
N LEU A 96 11.05 -24.45 7.56
CA LEU A 96 9.72 -24.78 8.05
C LEU A 96 9.64 -26.29 8.26
N PHE A 97 9.48 -26.71 9.48
CA PHE A 97 9.36 -28.13 9.81
C PHE A 97 8.25 -28.35 10.84
N SER A 98 7.64 -29.54 10.78
CA SER A 98 6.68 -29.99 11.79
C SER A 98 7.41 -30.54 12.99
N GLU A 99 6.96 -30.18 14.17
CA GLU A 99 7.47 -30.68 15.44
C GLU A 99 6.36 -31.44 16.17
N GLY A 100 6.72 -32.62 16.72
CA GLY A 100 5.78 -33.47 17.43
C GLY A 100 4.86 -34.30 16.53
N GLU A 101 3.89 -34.95 17.14
CA GLU A 101 2.93 -35.82 16.48
C GLU A 101 1.78 -34.98 15.85
N ALA A 102 1.24 -35.49 14.75
CA ALA A 102 0.09 -34.86 14.10
C ALA A 102 -1.14 -34.91 15.02
N ILE A 103 -1.77 -33.77 15.22
CA ILE A 103 -2.94 -33.63 16.05
C ILE A 103 -4.19 -33.99 15.22
N ASP A 104 -4.91 -35.04 15.62
CA ASP A 104 -6.19 -35.41 15.02
C ASP A 104 -7.31 -34.54 15.61
N PRO A 105 -7.93 -33.65 14.79
CA PRO A 105 -8.95 -32.73 15.26
C PRO A 105 -10.22 -33.42 15.79
N TYR A 106 -10.46 -34.68 15.42
CA TYR A 106 -11.62 -35.46 15.87
C TYR A 106 -11.41 -36.10 17.26
N LYS A 107 -10.14 -36.35 17.64
CA LYS A 107 -9.78 -36.99 18.91
C LYS A 107 -9.51 -35.99 20.03
N ILE A 108 -9.42 -34.70 19.73
CA ILE A 108 -9.13 -33.67 20.75
C ILE A 108 -10.37 -33.41 21.60
N SER A 109 -10.20 -33.41 22.93
CA SER A 109 -11.23 -32.98 23.88
C SER A 109 -11.59 -31.49 23.69
N ILE A 110 -12.76 -31.07 24.18
CA ILE A 110 -13.20 -29.66 24.09
C ILE A 110 -12.17 -28.73 24.75
N SER A 111 -11.63 -29.08 25.92
CA SER A 111 -10.58 -28.33 26.61
C SER A 111 -9.31 -28.24 25.78
N GLY A 112 -8.94 -29.33 25.10
CA GLY A 112 -7.81 -29.37 24.17
C GLY A 112 -7.99 -28.42 22.97
N ARG A 113 -9.17 -28.37 22.40
CA ARG A 113 -9.50 -27.41 21.29
C ARG A 113 -9.40 -25.96 21.75
N VAL A 114 -9.92 -25.63 22.92
CA VAL A 114 -9.81 -24.28 23.50
C VAL A 114 -8.35 -23.90 23.73
N ARG A 115 -7.57 -24.81 24.33
CA ARG A 115 -6.14 -24.57 24.56
C ARG A 115 -5.37 -24.39 23.27
N PHE A 116 -5.63 -25.20 22.25
CA PHE A 116 -5.02 -25.06 20.91
C PHE A 116 -5.38 -23.71 20.28
N ALA A 117 -6.67 -23.34 20.26
CA ALA A 117 -7.14 -22.08 19.71
C ALA A 117 -6.53 -20.88 20.45
N SER A 118 -6.46 -20.92 21.78
CA SER A 118 -5.86 -19.86 22.60
C SER A 118 -4.37 -19.70 22.33
N SER A 119 -3.63 -20.81 22.22
CA SER A 119 -2.20 -20.79 21.89
C SER A 119 -1.94 -20.23 20.51
N TRP A 120 -2.78 -20.63 19.54
CA TRP A 120 -2.68 -20.13 18.17
C TRP A 120 -3.00 -18.61 18.08
N LEU A 121 -4.07 -18.18 18.76
CA LEU A 121 -4.44 -16.77 18.87
C LEU A 121 -3.32 -15.94 19.53
N GLY A 122 -2.74 -16.45 20.62
CA GLY A 122 -1.59 -15.81 21.30
C GLY A 122 -0.39 -15.65 20.37
N SER A 123 -0.09 -16.66 19.58
CA SER A 123 0.99 -16.63 18.58
C SER A 123 0.70 -15.57 17.49
N LEU A 124 -0.53 -15.49 16.99
CA LEU A 124 -0.93 -14.47 16.01
C LEU A 124 -0.79 -13.05 16.56
N LEU A 125 -1.25 -12.82 17.80
CA LEU A 125 -1.13 -11.51 18.45
C LEU A 125 0.33 -11.11 18.71
N ALA A 126 1.22 -12.07 18.93
CA ALA A 126 2.65 -11.84 19.13
C ALA A 126 3.42 -11.54 17.83
N ILE A 127 2.88 -11.91 16.65
CA ILE A 127 3.57 -11.71 15.36
C ILE A 127 3.85 -10.23 15.10
N LEU A 128 2.85 -9.36 15.26
CA LEU A 128 2.99 -7.94 14.96
C LEU A 128 4.01 -7.22 15.86
N PRO A 129 3.98 -7.37 17.20
CA PRO A 129 5.01 -6.81 18.07
C PRO A 129 6.41 -7.32 17.76
N ARG A 130 6.58 -8.62 17.52
CA ARG A 130 7.86 -9.20 17.12
C ARG A 130 8.36 -8.65 15.80
N PHE A 131 7.50 -8.59 14.80
CA PHE A 131 7.84 -7.99 13.49
C PHE A 131 8.28 -6.53 13.63
N MET A 132 7.57 -5.73 14.42
CA MET A 132 7.92 -4.32 14.67
C MET A 132 9.27 -4.19 15.37
N MET A 133 9.51 -5.01 16.39
CA MET A 133 10.78 -5.04 17.13
C MET A 133 11.95 -5.40 16.21
N GLU A 134 11.85 -6.50 15.47
CA GLU A 134 12.91 -6.96 14.56
C GLU A 134 13.15 -5.96 13.42
N SER A 135 12.08 -5.38 12.87
CA SER A 135 12.18 -4.34 11.83
C SER A 135 12.89 -3.08 12.34
N THR A 136 12.62 -2.69 13.59
CA THR A 136 13.28 -1.55 14.24
C THR A 136 14.77 -1.84 14.45
N ILE A 137 15.11 -3.03 14.96
CA ILE A 137 16.51 -3.45 15.13
C ILE A 137 17.24 -3.43 13.78
N LEU A 138 16.62 -3.96 12.72
CA LEU A 138 17.20 -3.97 11.38
C LEU A 138 17.37 -2.57 10.81
N PHE A 139 16.41 -1.67 11.06
CA PHE A 139 16.46 -0.28 10.57
C PHE A 139 17.62 0.51 11.17
N PHE A 140 17.89 0.33 12.46
CA PHE A 140 19.00 1.00 13.14
C PHE A 140 20.35 0.32 12.95
N LYS A 141 20.40 -0.80 12.22
CA LYS A 141 21.66 -1.48 11.93
C LYS A 141 22.43 -0.78 10.81
N PRO A 142 23.57 -0.12 11.07
CA PRO A 142 24.20 0.79 10.09
C PRO A 142 24.76 0.13 8.83
N SER A 143 24.78 -1.20 8.76
CA SER A 143 25.35 -1.95 7.63
C SER A 143 24.30 -2.41 6.60
N LEU A 144 23.00 -2.14 6.83
CA LEU A 144 21.95 -2.61 5.92
C LEU A 144 21.58 -1.51 4.90
N HIS A 145 21.74 -1.88 3.63
CA HIS A 145 21.30 -1.02 2.52
C HIS A 145 19.78 -1.07 2.39
N PHE A 146 19.15 0.11 2.33
CA PHE A 146 17.72 0.26 2.15
C PHE A 146 17.41 0.36 0.65
N TRP A 147 16.61 -0.56 0.14
CA TRP A 147 16.20 -0.60 -1.24
C TRP A 147 14.86 0.08 -1.43
N TYR A 148 14.81 1.07 -2.31
CA TYR A 148 13.56 1.69 -2.70
C TYR A 148 12.64 0.67 -3.38
N ARG A 149 11.34 0.84 -3.20
CA ARG A 149 10.34 0.00 -3.82
C ARG A 149 10.38 0.18 -5.34
N PRO A 150 10.69 -0.88 -6.11
CA PRO A 150 10.62 -0.83 -7.56
C PRO A 150 9.15 -0.96 -8.02
N GLU A 151 8.88 -0.60 -9.27
CA GLU A 151 7.60 -0.88 -9.89
C GLU A 151 7.27 -2.39 -9.83
N PRO A 152 6.02 -2.76 -9.47
CA PRO A 152 5.60 -4.15 -9.47
C PRO A 152 5.62 -4.69 -10.91
N TYR A 153 6.01 -5.96 -11.07
CA TYR A 153 5.90 -6.62 -12.35
C TYR A 153 4.42 -6.79 -12.73
N LYS A 154 4.13 -6.84 -14.05
CA LYS A 154 2.77 -7.04 -14.58
C LYS A 154 2.08 -8.30 -14.05
N GLU A 155 2.85 -9.31 -13.70
CA GLU A 155 2.40 -10.61 -13.17
C GLU A 155 2.13 -10.58 -11.64
N SER A 156 2.45 -9.47 -10.97
CA SER A 156 2.21 -9.33 -9.55
C SER A 156 0.78 -8.85 -9.30
N ILE A 157 0.11 -9.47 -8.34
CA ILE A 157 -1.21 -9.02 -7.89
C ILE A 157 -1.01 -7.82 -6.97
N GLY A 158 -1.47 -6.67 -7.41
CA GLY A 158 -1.45 -5.45 -6.62
C GLY A 158 -2.32 -5.57 -5.36
N ARG A 159 -2.07 -4.71 -4.40
CA ARG A 159 -2.93 -4.58 -3.23
C ARG A 159 -4.31 -4.07 -3.65
N SER A 160 -5.37 -4.67 -3.15
CA SER A 160 -6.71 -4.12 -3.33
C SER A 160 -6.87 -2.83 -2.53
N ALA A 161 -7.61 -1.89 -3.10
CA ALA A 161 -7.96 -0.63 -2.45
C ALA A 161 -8.83 -0.87 -1.21
N ASN A 162 -8.55 -0.17 -0.12
CA ASN A 162 -9.44 -0.12 1.03
C ASN A 162 -10.65 0.80 0.74
N TRP A 163 -11.63 0.87 1.64
CA TRP A 163 -12.84 1.64 1.42
C TRP A 163 -12.59 3.15 1.25
N ILE A 164 -11.59 3.71 1.95
CA ILE A 164 -11.18 5.12 1.79
C ILE A 164 -10.58 5.34 0.40
N GLU A 165 -9.68 4.47 -0.02
CA GLU A 165 -9.02 4.56 -1.31
C GLU A 165 -10.00 4.39 -2.49
N LYS A 166 -11.04 3.58 -2.32
CA LYS A 166 -12.12 3.45 -3.32
C LYS A 166 -12.91 4.77 -3.48
N ILE A 167 -13.26 5.42 -2.37
CA ILE A 167 -13.93 6.73 -2.39
C ILE A 167 -13.01 7.78 -3.02
N LEU A 168 -11.75 7.82 -2.61
CA LEU A 168 -10.78 8.78 -3.12
C LEU A 168 -10.45 8.54 -4.60
N GLU A 169 -10.47 7.29 -5.08
CA GLU A 169 -10.37 6.97 -6.50
C GLU A 169 -11.53 7.59 -7.29
N GLN A 170 -12.75 7.39 -6.83
CA GLN A 170 -13.92 7.96 -7.47
C GLN A 170 -13.84 9.49 -7.56
N VAL A 171 -13.44 10.14 -6.47
CA VAL A 171 -13.25 11.60 -6.45
C VAL A 171 -12.12 12.03 -7.38
N PHE A 172 -10.98 11.33 -7.36
CA PHE A 172 -9.84 11.63 -8.23
C PHE A 172 -10.19 11.49 -9.71
N ARG A 173 -10.96 10.48 -10.06
CA ARG A 173 -11.45 10.23 -11.42
C ARG A 173 -12.35 11.36 -11.94
N GLU A 174 -13.33 11.78 -11.13
CA GLU A 174 -14.19 12.92 -11.47
C GLU A 174 -13.40 14.23 -11.52
N TYR A 175 -12.43 14.40 -10.62
CA TYR A 175 -11.53 15.54 -10.63
C TYR A 175 -10.66 15.56 -11.89
N LEU A 176 -10.07 14.43 -12.29
CA LEU A 176 -9.28 14.32 -13.52
C LEU A 176 -10.11 14.64 -14.76
N LYS A 177 -11.34 14.14 -14.84
CA LYS A 177 -12.31 14.47 -15.88
C LYS A 177 -12.57 15.97 -15.94
N HIS A 178 -12.81 16.60 -14.79
CA HIS A 178 -13.02 18.05 -14.68
C HIS A 178 -11.81 18.85 -15.17
N LEU A 179 -10.58 18.42 -14.81
CA LEU A 179 -9.35 19.08 -15.26
C LEU A 179 -9.20 19.01 -16.78
N VAL A 180 -9.47 17.86 -17.37
CA VAL A 180 -9.42 17.66 -18.82
C VAL A 180 -10.48 18.50 -19.54
N GLN A 181 -11.69 18.56 -19.01
CA GLN A 181 -12.76 19.39 -19.59
C GLN A 181 -12.46 20.90 -19.53
N ARG A 182 -11.67 21.35 -18.56
CA ARG A 182 -11.23 22.74 -18.43
C ARG A 182 -9.87 23.03 -19.08
N SER A 183 -9.25 22.04 -19.71
CA SER A 183 -7.98 22.23 -20.40
C SER A 183 -8.16 23.09 -21.65
N THR A 184 -7.31 24.09 -21.80
CA THR A 184 -7.24 24.91 -23.00
C THR A 184 -6.48 24.23 -24.15
N ALA A 185 -5.70 23.21 -23.83
CA ALA A 185 -4.96 22.42 -24.82
C ALA A 185 -5.76 21.18 -25.25
N PRO A 186 -5.67 20.72 -26.49
CA PRO A 186 -6.29 19.49 -26.95
C PRO A 186 -5.55 18.28 -26.35
N VAL A 187 -6.11 17.69 -25.28
CA VAL A 187 -5.53 16.57 -24.52
C VAL A 187 -6.51 15.43 -24.44
N THR A 188 -6.01 14.22 -24.65
CA THR A 188 -6.72 12.97 -24.38
C THR A 188 -5.98 12.21 -23.30
N ILE A 189 -6.67 11.86 -22.21
CA ILE A 189 -6.08 11.07 -21.11
C ILE A 189 -6.70 9.69 -21.08
N LEU A 190 -5.85 8.68 -21.17
CA LEU A 190 -6.21 7.28 -20.90
C LEU A 190 -5.86 6.95 -19.44
N TYR A 191 -6.88 6.85 -18.61
CA TYR A 191 -6.73 6.61 -17.17
C TYR A 191 -6.99 5.16 -16.82
N THR A 192 -6.01 4.49 -16.17
CA THR A 192 -6.13 3.13 -15.66
C THR A 192 -6.04 3.16 -14.13
N PRO A 193 -7.13 2.86 -13.40
CA PRO A 193 -7.15 2.83 -11.94
C PRO A 193 -6.34 1.65 -11.38
N GLY A 194 -5.74 1.85 -10.20
CA GLY A 194 -4.96 0.82 -9.52
C GLY A 194 -5.66 0.23 -8.31
N GLY A 195 -5.74 -1.10 -8.22
CA GLY A 195 -6.24 -1.81 -7.05
C GLY A 195 -7.75 -1.76 -6.81
N VAL A 196 -8.52 -1.21 -7.74
CA VAL A 196 -9.99 -1.15 -7.70
C VAL A 196 -10.53 -2.07 -8.78
N ALA A 197 -10.99 -3.27 -8.39
CA ALA A 197 -11.41 -4.32 -9.32
C ALA A 197 -12.66 -3.94 -10.16
N GLU A 198 -13.48 -3.04 -9.65
CA GLU A 198 -14.72 -2.60 -10.26
C GLU A 198 -14.55 -1.43 -11.23
N ALA A 199 -13.40 -0.75 -11.20
CA ALA A 199 -13.13 0.40 -12.04
C ALA A 199 -12.40 0.00 -13.33
N SER A 200 -13.03 0.26 -14.45
CA SER A 200 -12.46 0.02 -15.78
C SER A 200 -11.57 1.19 -16.23
N GLU A 201 -10.74 0.93 -17.23
CA GLU A 201 -10.00 1.96 -17.93
C GLU A 201 -10.95 2.98 -18.57
N GLN A 202 -10.63 4.27 -18.46
CA GLN A 202 -11.46 5.36 -18.96
C GLN A 202 -10.66 6.35 -19.79
N THR A 203 -11.29 6.86 -20.84
CA THR A 203 -10.70 7.88 -21.72
C THR A 203 -11.40 9.21 -21.49
N PHE A 204 -10.65 10.25 -21.18
CA PHE A 204 -11.12 11.62 -21.02
C PHE A 204 -10.59 12.47 -22.18
N ILE A 205 -11.47 13.18 -22.87
CA ILE A 205 -11.14 13.99 -24.04
C ILE A 205 -11.47 15.46 -23.71
N SER A 206 -10.52 16.35 -23.97
CA SER A 206 -10.71 17.80 -23.86
C SER A 206 -11.69 18.28 -24.95
N PRO A 207 -12.60 19.24 -24.65
CA PRO A 207 -13.47 19.86 -25.63
C PRO A 207 -12.70 20.79 -26.59
N SER A 208 -11.44 21.13 -26.30
CA SER A 208 -10.64 22.02 -27.13
C SER A 208 -10.37 21.40 -28.50
N THR A 209 -10.72 22.11 -29.55
CA THR A 209 -10.46 21.71 -30.94
C THR A 209 -9.01 21.98 -31.30
N CYS A 210 -8.38 21.05 -32.02
CA CYS A 210 -7.05 21.27 -32.58
C CYS A 210 -7.05 22.39 -33.59
N GLY A 211 -6.17 23.38 -33.42
CA GLY A 211 -5.84 24.33 -34.47
C GLY A 211 -5.16 23.62 -35.67
N PRO A 212 -5.17 24.21 -36.84
CA PRO A 212 -4.47 23.66 -38.01
C PRO A 212 -2.98 23.53 -37.72
N GLY A 213 -2.52 22.27 -37.60
CA GLY A 213 -1.12 21.90 -37.28
C GLY A 213 -0.86 21.41 -35.85
N GLU A 214 -1.81 21.45 -34.94
CA GLU A 214 -1.67 20.89 -33.61
C GLU A 214 -2.14 19.42 -33.57
N SER A 215 -1.29 18.53 -33.06
CA SER A 215 -1.67 17.14 -32.79
C SER A 215 -2.31 16.99 -31.41
N ILE A 216 -3.34 16.16 -31.29
CA ILE A 216 -3.93 15.82 -30.00
C ILE A 216 -2.86 15.15 -29.13
N CYS A 217 -2.65 15.70 -27.94
CA CYS A 217 -1.71 15.15 -26.98
C CYS A 217 -2.38 13.98 -26.22
N GLU A 218 -2.04 12.74 -26.57
CA GLU A 218 -2.49 11.57 -25.83
C GLU A 218 -1.51 11.26 -24.69
N ILE A 219 -2.04 11.14 -23.46
CA ILE A 219 -1.29 10.87 -22.23
C ILE A 219 -1.91 9.65 -21.56
N LYS A 220 -1.08 8.66 -21.24
CA LYS A 220 -1.49 7.50 -20.46
C LYS A 220 -1.13 7.71 -19.00
N ILE A 221 -2.12 7.57 -18.11
CA ILE A 221 -1.96 7.65 -16.67
C ILE A 221 -2.39 6.33 -16.05
N LYS A 222 -1.47 5.62 -15.42
CA LYS A 222 -1.72 4.36 -14.76
C LYS A 222 -1.36 4.44 -13.29
N VAL A 223 -2.33 4.23 -12.41
CA VAL A 223 -2.09 4.09 -10.99
C VAL A 223 -1.57 2.69 -10.70
N LEU A 224 -0.35 2.59 -10.16
CA LEU A 224 0.31 1.31 -9.90
C LEU A 224 -0.12 0.69 -8.57
N THR A 225 -0.53 1.52 -7.61
CA THR A 225 -0.96 1.08 -6.29
C THR A 225 -2.01 2.02 -5.72
N PRO A 226 -3.06 1.50 -5.05
CA PRO A 226 -4.14 2.33 -4.52
C PRO A 226 -3.71 3.32 -3.43
N ILE A 227 -2.52 3.16 -2.85
CA ILE A 227 -1.97 4.13 -1.89
C ILE A 227 -1.81 5.52 -2.52
N PHE A 228 -1.68 5.61 -3.84
CA PHE A 228 -1.68 6.86 -4.60
C PHE A 228 -2.84 7.77 -4.18
N TYR A 229 -4.05 7.25 -4.11
CA TYR A 229 -5.25 8.05 -3.79
C TYR A 229 -5.19 8.66 -2.38
N SER A 230 -4.70 7.90 -1.41
CA SER A 230 -4.50 8.39 -0.05
C SER A 230 -3.38 9.42 0.02
N ARG A 231 -2.30 9.24 -0.74
CA ARG A 231 -1.15 10.15 -0.72
C ARG A 231 -1.45 11.45 -1.44
N PHE A 232 -2.17 11.40 -2.56
CA PHE A 232 -2.52 12.57 -3.36
C PHE A 232 -3.23 13.66 -2.54
N VAL A 233 -4.09 13.29 -1.60
CA VAL A 233 -4.82 14.24 -0.75
C VAL A 233 -3.97 14.93 0.31
N TYR A 234 -2.76 14.42 0.59
CA TYR A 234 -1.84 15.12 1.51
C TYR A 234 -1.21 16.35 0.88
N TYR A 235 -1.04 16.36 -0.43
CA TYR A 235 -0.47 17.49 -1.14
C TYR A 235 -1.50 18.61 -1.30
N ALA A 236 -1.05 19.83 -1.05
CA ALA A 236 -1.90 21.00 -1.30
C ALA A 236 -1.80 21.49 -2.74
N HIS A 237 -0.77 21.09 -3.48
CA HIS A 237 -0.54 21.51 -4.86
C HIS A 237 -0.44 20.30 -5.79
N ASP A 238 -1.26 20.27 -6.84
CA ASP A 238 -1.38 19.12 -7.74
C ASP A 238 -0.07 18.78 -8.47
N SER A 239 0.70 19.79 -8.90
CA SER A 239 1.97 19.55 -9.57
C SER A 239 3.02 18.94 -8.63
N GLU A 240 3.02 19.32 -7.35
CA GLU A 240 3.84 18.68 -6.32
C GLU A 240 3.42 17.23 -6.13
N ALA A 241 2.10 16.97 -5.99
CA ALA A 241 1.56 15.63 -5.85
C ALA A 241 2.00 14.71 -7.00
N ILE A 242 1.75 15.15 -8.24
CA ILE A 242 2.06 14.36 -9.43
C ILE A 242 3.57 14.13 -9.55
N PHE A 243 4.40 15.16 -9.32
CA PHE A 243 5.85 15.03 -9.40
C PHE A 243 6.37 14.02 -8.38
N CYS A 244 5.96 14.13 -7.11
CA CYS A 244 6.39 13.21 -6.06
C CYS A 244 5.87 11.79 -6.29
N GLU A 245 4.64 11.63 -6.76
CA GLU A 245 4.06 10.29 -6.97
C GLU A 245 4.61 9.58 -8.22
N VAL A 246 5.08 10.33 -9.23
CA VAL A 246 5.75 9.78 -10.41
C VAL A 246 7.24 9.53 -10.13
N ALA A 247 7.97 10.54 -9.60
CA ALA A 247 9.42 10.51 -9.54
C ALA A 247 9.98 9.86 -8.28
N GLU A 248 9.35 10.09 -7.11
CA GLU A 248 9.86 9.63 -5.82
C GLU A 248 9.18 8.36 -5.35
N SER A 249 7.86 8.37 -5.30
CA SER A 249 7.07 7.29 -4.72
C SER A 249 6.75 6.18 -5.70
N CYS A 250 6.84 6.45 -6.99
CA CYS A 250 6.54 5.50 -8.07
C CYS A 250 5.18 4.81 -7.91
N THR A 251 4.16 5.55 -7.44
CA THR A 251 2.80 5.05 -7.30
C THR A 251 1.94 5.32 -8.52
N LEU A 252 2.38 6.27 -9.34
CA LEU A 252 1.77 6.68 -10.59
C LEU A 252 2.78 6.49 -11.73
N TRP A 253 2.31 5.93 -12.83
CA TRP A 253 3.08 5.82 -14.07
C TRP A 253 2.42 6.60 -15.19
N THR A 254 3.23 7.23 -16.03
CA THR A 254 2.80 7.92 -17.24
C THR A 254 3.81 7.73 -18.35
N ASP A 255 3.35 7.75 -19.59
CA ASP A 255 4.21 7.67 -20.78
C ASP A 255 4.85 9.01 -21.14
N LYS A 256 4.22 10.14 -20.74
CA LYS A 256 4.65 11.50 -21.08
C LYS A 256 4.62 12.42 -19.85
N PRO A 257 5.57 12.29 -18.91
CA PRO A 257 5.55 13.07 -17.67
C PRO A 257 5.63 14.58 -17.90
N GLU A 258 6.31 15.03 -18.94
CA GLU A 258 6.44 16.44 -19.32
C GLU A 258 5.11 17.08 -19.74
N GLN A 259 4.17 16.28 -20.24
CA GLN A 259 2.87 16.77 -20.69
C GLN A 259 1.83 16.88 -19.55
N LEU A 260 2.11 16.27 -18.39
CA LEU A 260 1.21 16.33 -17.22
C LEU A 260 1.03 17.77 -16.72
N THR A 261 2.01 18.64 -16.95
CA THR A 261 1.92 20.05 -16.60
C THR A 261 0.80 20.79 -17.32
N LYS A 262 0.39 20.33 -18.51
CA LYS A 262 -0.74 20.91 -19.25
C LYS A 262 -2.09 20.73 -18.54
N VAL A 263 -2.19 19.67 -17.71
CA VAL A 263 -3.43 19.31 -17.01
C VAL A 263 -3.39 19.73 -15.54
N PHE A 264 -2.27 19.50 -14.86
CA PHE A 264 -2.14 19.69 -13.41
C PHE A 264 -1.50 21.03 -12.99
N LEU A 265 -1.00 21.81 -13.94
CA LEU A 265 -0.39 23.09 -13.61
C LEU A 265 -1.46 24.17 -13.42
N LYS A 266 -1.76 24.51 -12.16
CA LYS A 266 -2.58 25.68 -11.82
C LYS A 266 -1.75 26.79 -11.17
N LYS A 267 -2.05 28.02 -11.54
CA LYS A 267 -1.45 29.23 -10.94
C LYS A 267 -2.37 29.73 -9.81
N GLY A 268 -1.85 29.73 -8.59
CA GLY A 268 -2.51 30.29 -7.43
C GLY A 268 -3.34 29.30 -6.59
N SER A 269 -3.62 29.70 -5.34
CA SER A 269 -4.51 28.95 -4.45
C SER A 269 -5.96 29.12 -4.89
N PRO A 270 -6.75 28.04 -4.98
CA PRO A 270 -8.15 28.17 -5.35
C PRO A 270 -8.92 28.97 -4.30
N PRO A 271 -9.84 29.87 -4.70
CA PRO A 271 -10.74 30.54 -3.76
C PRO A 271 -11.70 29.51 -3.14
N ILE A 272 -11.96 29.65 -1.85
CA ILE A 272 -12.93 28.79 -1.14
C ILE A 272 -14.29 29.50 -1.19
N HIS A 273 -15.24 28.92 -1.86
CA HIS A 273 -16.64 29.31 -1.79
C HIS A 273 -17.43 28.22 -1.06
N ALA A 274 -17.56 28.35 0.27
CA ALA A 274 -18.38 27.44 1.06
C ALA A 274 -19.82 27.93 1.07
N SER A 275 -20.75 27.09 0.60
CA SER A 275 -22.18 27.40 0.59
C SER A 275 -22.83 27.30 1.96
N ASN A 276 -22.27 26.50 2.86
CA ASN A 276 -22.80 26.20 4.19
C ASN A 276 -21.74 26.36 5.29
N LEU A 277 -22.17 26.75 6.49
CA LEU A 277 -21.32 26.87 7.67
C LEU A 277 -20.60 25.55 8.01
N LEU A 278 -21.27 24.42 7.88
CA LEU A 278 -20.69 23.09 8.11
C LEU A 278 -19.57 22.78 7.14
N ASP A 279 -19.75 23.07 5.86
CA ASP A 279 -18.70 22.88 4.85
C ASP A 279 -17.50 23.79 5.16
N TYR A 280 -17.74 25.04 5.54
CA TYR A 280 -16.68 25.94 5.96
C TYR A 280 -15.89 25.38 7.16
N MET A 281 -16.57 24.87 8.19
CA MET A 281 -15.93 24.26 9.35
C MET A 281 -15.10 23.04 8.97
N HIS A 282 -15.65 22.15 8.13
CA HIS A 282 -14.91 20.97 7.66
C HIS A 282 -13.63 21.36 6.90
N PHE A 283 -13.70 22.36 6.02
CA PHE A 283 -12.53 22.81 5.26
C PHE A 283 -11.53 23.56 6.11
N GLN A 284 -11.95 24.30 7.12
CA GLN A 284 -11.04 24.88 8.12
C GLN A 284 -10.32 23.77 8.91
N LEU A 285 -11.03 22.69 9.22
CA LEU A 285 -10.43 21.52 9.86
C LEU A 285 -9.38 20.88 8.95
N LEU A 286 -9.68 20.63 7.66
CA LEU A 286 -8.73 20.12 6.69
C LEU A 286 -7.50 21.03 6.56
N LYS A 287 -7.70 22.34 6.48
CA LYS A 287 -6.64 23.35 6.42
C LYS A 287 -5.71 23.26 7.62
N ASN A 288 -6.24 23.04 8.83
CA ASN A 288 -5.46 22.93 10.04
C ASN A 288 -4.76 21.58 10.20
N LEU A 289 -5.37 20.50 9.73
CA LEU A 289 -4.84 19.15 9.82
C LEU A 289 -3.76 18.87 8.76
N ARG A 290 -3.84 19.48 7.57
CA ARG A 290 -2.85 19.26 6.50
C ARG A 290 -1.49 19.78 6.95
N ARG A 291 -0.46 18.93 6.88
CA ARG A 291 0.91 19.28 7.27
C ARG A 291 1.53 20.27 6.28
N ARG A 292 2.42 21.11 6.79
CA ARG A 292 3.30 21.92 5.95
C ARG A 292 4.47 21.07 5.48
N PRO A 293 4.82 21.07 4.18
CA PRO A 293 6.10 20.52 3.75
C PRO A 293 7.23 21.34 4.37
N ASP A 294 8.35 20.67 4.65
CA ASP A 294 9.52 21.32 5.21
C ASP A 294 10.09 22.38 4.26
N LYS A 295 10.66 23.43 4.84
CA LYS A 295 11.27 24.48 4.04
C LYS A 295 12.56 23.98 3.41
N ILE A 296 12.58 23.92 2.08
CA ILE A 296 13.82 23.67 1.36
C ILE A 296 14.67 24.94 1.40
N GLU A 297 15.83 24.89 2.06
CA GLU A 297 16.77 25.99 2.06
C GLU A 297 17.30 26.21 0.65
N ARG A 298 17.09 27.40 0.12
CA ARG A 298 17.66 27.77 -1.18
C ARG A 298 19.17 27.93 -0.99
N PRO A 299 20.01 27.36 -1.89
CA PRO A 299 21.42 27.67 -1.86
C PRO A 299 21.60 29.19 -2.00
N LEU A 300 22.46 29.76 -1.17
CA LEU A 300 22.83 31.17 -1.25
C LEU A 300 23.41 31.43 -2.65
N THR A 301 22.60 31.98 -3.54
CA THR A 301 23.09 32.48 -4.81
C THR A 301 24.02 33.66 -4.50
N SER A 302 25.29 33.53 -4.86
CA SER A 302 26.26 34.63 -4.80
C SER A 302 25.67 35.85 -5.52
N THR A 303 25.50 36.91 -4.77
CA THR A 303 25.01 38.20 -5.22
C THR A 303 25.93 38.81 -6.28
N ASN A 304 25.62 38.56 -7.54
CA ASN A 304 26.11 39.40 -8.64
C ASN A 304 24.89 39.77 -9.52
N GLY A 305 24.37 40.96 -9.26
CA GLY A 305 23.74 41.85 -10.22
C GLY A 305 22.39 41.42 -10.81
N HIS A 306 21.36 42.20 -10.53
CA HIS A 306 20.01 42.19 -11.09
C HIS A 306 19.06 41.04 -10.63
N SER A 307 18.62 41.16 -9.42
CA SER A 307 17.43 40.42 -8.96
C SER A 307 16.18 41.10 -9.55
N SER A 308 15.73 40.62 -10.70
CA SER A 308 14.30 40.73 -11.04
C SER A 308 13.56 39.90 -9.99
N SER A 309 12.98 40.57 -9.00
CA SER A 309 12.11 39.98 -7.97
C SER A 309 10.85 39.42 -8.63
N VAL A 310 10.96 38.27 -9.28
CA VAL A 310 9.81 37.43 -9.57
C VAL A 310 9.29 36.96 -8.21
N LYS A 311 8.20 37.57 -7.73
CA LYS A 311 7.45 37.07 -6.57
C LYS A 311 6.93 35.69 -6.91
N GLY A 312 7.76 34.69 -6.71
CA GLY A 312 7.33 33.29 -6.84
C GLY A 312 6.28 32.99 -5.76
N VAL A 313 5.17 32.42 -6.16
CA VAL A 313 4.16 31.91 -5.22
C VAL A 313 4.79 30.78 -4.44
N ASP A 314 4.80 30.87 -3.10
CA ASP A 314 5.29 29.78 -2.25
C ASP A 314 4.18 28.72 -2.13
N ILE A 315 4.29 27.62 -2.88
CA ILE A 315 3.33 26.51 -2.88
C ILE A 315 3.16 25.87 -1.50
N ARG A 316 4.10 26.05 -0.58
CA ARG A 316 4.04 25.52 0.79
C ARG A 316 3.01 26.26 1.68
N GLU A 317 2.59 27.43 1.26
CA GLU A 317 1.52 28.18 1.96
C GLU A 317 0.14 27.65 1.61
N PHE A 318 0.02 26.86 0.56
CA PHE A 318 -1.25 26.26 0.17
C PHE A 318 -1.69 25.25 1.21
N ARG A 319 -2.95 25.34 1.61
CA ARG A 319 -3.60 24.50 2.61
C ARG A 319 -4.82 23.79 2.07
N ILE A 320 -5.37 24.33 1.01
CA ILE A 320 -6.52 23.81 0.29
C ILE A 320 -6.02 23.42 -1.09
N SER A 321 -6.23 22.16 -1.46
CA SER A 321 -5.87 21.68 -2.79
C SER A 321 -6.91 22.08 -3.83
N SER A 322 -6.52 22.01 -5.09
CA SER A 322 -7.49 22.20 -6.20
C SER A 322 -8.57 21.13 -6.19
N MET A 323 -8.27 19.92 -5.70
CA MET A 323 -9.25 18.84 -5.56
C MET A 323 -10.23 19.13 -4.41
N ASP A 324 -9.78 19.74 -3.29
CA ASP A 324 -10.68 20.19 -2.22
C ASP A 324 -11.68 21.23 -2.76
N ALA A 325 -11.21 22.22 -3.55
CA ALA A 325 -12.04 23.24 -4.15
C ALA A 325 -13.04 22.62 -5.15
N PHE A 326 -12.59 21.67 -5.97
CA PHE A 326 -13.46 20.94 -6.90
C PHE A 326 -14.60 20.24 -6.16
N VAL A 327 -14.30 19.54 -5.07
CA VAL A 327 -15.32 18.83 -4.28
C VAL A 327 -16.32 19.78 -3.63
N LEU A 328 -15.90 21.00 -3.24
CA LEU A 328 -16.80 22.04 -2.75
C LEU A 328 -17.77 22.56 -3.81
N GLU A 329 -17.28 22.73 -5.04
CA GLU A 329 -18.08 23.23 -6.16
C GLU A 329 -19.08 22.16 -6.66
N GLN A 330 -18.84 20.87 -6.35
CA GLN A 330 -19.74 19.79 -6.76
C GLN A 330 -21.05 19.82 -5.96
N GLY A 331 -22.16 19.71 -6.67
CA GLY A 331 -23.50 19.60 -6.07
C GLY A 331 -23.83 18.25 -5.45
N ASP A 332 -22.98 17.22 -5.67
CA ASP A 332 -23.18 15.87 -5.14
C ASP A 332 -22.76 15.79 -3.67
N ALA A 333 -23.77 15.74 -2.79
CA ALA A 333 -23.58 15.68 -1.34
C ALA A 333 -22.95 14.35 -0.90
N GLU A 334 -23.21 13.24 -1.58
CA GLU A 334 -22.65 11.93 -1.23
C GLU A 334 -21.14 11.89 -1.49
N LEU A 335 -20.73 12.31 -2.69
CA LEU A 335 -19.32 12.40 -3.07
C LEU A 335 -18.56 13.34 -2.12
N LYS A 336 -19.13 14.51 -1.81
CA LYS A 336 -18.56 15.50 -0.89
C LYS A 336 -18.37 14.94 0.52
N ASN A 337 -19.42 14.37 1.09
CA ASN A 337 -19.37 13.83 2.44
C ASN A 337 -18.42 12.62 2.53
N GLY A 338 -18.41 11.76 1.52
CA GLY A 338 -17.47 10.66 1.39
C GLY A 338 -16.02 11.13 1.39
N TYR A 339 -15.72 12.14 0.57
CA TYR A 339 -14.40 12.75 0.48
C TYR A 339 -13.95 13.36 1.82
N LEU A 340 -14.76 14.27 2.39
CA LEU A 340 -14.43 14.95 3.63
C LEU A 340 -14.17 13.99 4.78
N ARG A 341 -15.05 12.98 4.95
CA ARG A 341 -14.89 11.95 5.96
C ARG A 341 -13.60 11.14 5.77
N SER A 342 -13.29 10.79 4.52
CA SER A 342 -12.10 10.03 4.16
C SER A 342 -10.82 10.82 4.44
N VAL A 343 -10.75 12.07 4.01
CA VAL A 343 -9.56 12.92 4.16
C VAL A 343 -9.33 13.29 5.62
N ILE A 344 -10.37 13.68 6.37
CA ILE A 344 -10.27 13.96 7.81
C ILE A 344 -9.72 12.71 8.53
N ARG A 345 -10.27 11.54 8.23
CA ARG A 345 -9.83 10.28 8.85
C ARG A 345 -8.37 9.95 8.55
N LEU A 346 -7.90 10.19 7.33
CA LEU A 346 -6.49 10.05 6.96
C LEU A 346 -5.59 11.01 7.75
N PHE A 347 -5.96 12.29 7.82
CA PHE A 347 -5.16 13.30 8.51
C PHE A 347 -5.14 13.09 10.03
N VAL A 348 -6.25 12.64 10.62
CA VAL A 348 -6.30 12.24 12.03
C VAL A 348 -5.42 11.01 12.26
N ALA A 349 -5.52 9.98 11.40
CA ALA A 349 -4.67 8.80 11.50
C ALA A 349 -3.18 9.15 11.44
N ASP A 350 -2.82 10.13 10.60
CA ASP A 350 -1.44 10.62 10.49
C ASP A 350 -0.94 11.28 11.78
N ARG A 351 -1.81 11.90 12.54
CA ARG A 351 -1.47 12.62 13.78
C ARG A 351 -1.36 11.70 14.99
N ILE A 352 -2.28 10.72 15.13
CA ILE A 352 -2.42 9.95 16.37
C ILE A 352 -2.28 8.44 16.20
N ALA A 353 -2.33 7.93 14.97
CA ALA A 353 -2.32 6.49 14.67
C ALA A 353 -1.21 6.08 13.68
N MET A 354 -0.08 6.78 13.68
CA MET A 354 1.08 6.51 12.82
C MET A 354 0.70 6.29 11.35
N SER A 355 -0.18 7.13 10.82
CA SER A 355 -0.73 7.06 9.46
C SER A 355 -1.53 5.77 9.15
N SER A 356 -1.89 4.98 10.15
CA SER A 356 -2.66 3.74 10.00
C SER A 356 -4.14 3.95 10.29
N VAL A 357 -4.96 3.93 9.25
CA VAL A 357 -6.44 4.02 9.39
C VAL A 357 -7.01 2.82 10.16
N SER A 358 -6.40 1.65 10.03
CA SER A 358 -6.81 0.45 10.78
C SER A 358 -6.55 0.61 12.27
N LEU A 359 -5.37 1.16 12.64
CA LEU A 359 -5.04 1.45 14.03
C LEU A 359 -5.99 2.51 14.61
N LEU A 360 -6.29 3.56 13.85
CA LEU A 360 -7.28 4.56 14.23
C LEU A 360 -8.65 3.91 14.51
N GLY A 361 -9.10 2.98 13.67
CA GLY A 361 -10.35 2.24 13.86
C GLY A 361 -10.35 1.40 15.14
N ILE A 362 -9.23 0.77 15.49
CA ILE A 362 -9.10 0.03 16.76
C ILE A 362 -9.16 1.00 17.95
N MET A 363 -8.45 2.13 17.88
CA MET A 363 -8.50 3.16 18.93
C MET A 363 -9.92 3.72 19.12
N GLU A 364 -10.64 3.98 18.05
CA GLU A 364 -12.04 4.40 18.09
C GLU A 364 -12.93 3.34 18.74
N LEU A 365 -12.73 2.06 18.43
CA LEU A 365 -13.48 0.96 19.04
C LEU A 365 -13.23 0.88 20.55
N ILE A 366 -11.96 0.94 20.96
CA ILE A 366 -11.58 0.93 22.37
C ILE A 366 -12.20 2.12 23.12
N ALA A 367 -12.14 3.32 22.51
CA ALA A 367 -12.74 4.51 23.11
C ALA A 367 -14.26 4.39 23.24
N ARG A 368 -14.96 3.87 22.23
CA ARG A 368 -16.42 3.64 22.28
C ARG A 368 -16.80 2.64 23.38
N VAL A 369 -16.06 1.52 23.49
CA VAL A 369 -16.28 0.52 24.54
C VAL A 369 -16.04 1.13 25.92
N GLY A 370 -14.95 1.90 26.10
CA GLY A 370 -14.65 2.58 27.35
C GLY A 370 -15.74 3.58 27.76
N VAL A 371 -16.20 4.41 26.82
CA VAL A 371 -17.30 5.37 27.08
C VAL A 371 -18.58 4.64 27.43
N SER A 372 -18.94 3.58 26.69
CA SER A 372 -20.14 2.77 26.97
C SER A 372 -20.08 2.15 28.36
N TRP A 373 -18.91 1.65 28.78
CA TRP A 373 -18.69 1.07 30.08
C TRP A 373 -18.84 2.12 31.21
N VAL A 374 -18.22 3.31 31.05
CA VAL A 374 -18.36 4.43 32.01
C VAL A 374 -19.81 4.89 32.13
N LEU A 375 -20.53 5.02 31.02
CA LEU A 375 -21.95 5.36 31.03
C LEU A 375 -22.79 4.30 31.75
N ALA A 376 -22.51 3.03 31.52
CA ALA A 376 -23.20 1.92 32.23
C ALA A 376 -22.96 1.99 33.75
N LEU A 377 -21.73 2.27 34.17
CA LEU A 377 -21.41 2.47 35.61
C LEU A 377 -22.16 3.65 36.21
N LEU A 378 -22.19 4.79 35.51
CA LEU A 378 -22.91 5.98 36.00
C LEU A 378 -24.42 5.72 36.12
N ILE A 379 -25.01 5.03 35.17
CA ILE A 379 -26.45 4.65 35.22
C ILE A 379 -26.71 3.72 36.41
N THR A 380 -25.87 2.70 36.62
CA THR A 380 -26.02 1.79 37.76
C THR A 380 -25.86 2.49 39.10
N GLN A 381 -24.93 3.41 39.24
CA GLN A 381 -24.78 4.23 40.45
C GLN A 381 -25.98 5.13 40.73
N THR A 382 -26.52 5.76 39.68
CA THR A 382 -27.71 6.61 39.82
C THR A 382 -28.93 5.77 40.23
N ILE A 383 -29.15 4.59 39.66
CA ILE A 383 -30.25 3.72 40.04
C ILE A 383 -30.11 3.28 41.50
N MET A 384 -28.91 2.91 41.96
CA MET A 384 -28.67 2.49 43.34
C MET A 384 -28.75 3.66 44.35
N SER A 385 -28.62 4.89 43.94
CA SER A 385 -28.77 6.07 44.80
C SER A 385 -30.25 6.49 44.98
N PHE A 386 -31.16 5.99 44.15
CA PHE A 386 -32.62 6.26 44.22
C PHE A 386 -33.42 5.10 44.81
N SER A 387 -32.78 3.96 45.03
CA SER A 387 -33.40 2.81 45.75
C SER A 387 -32.98 2.81 47.22
#